data_8ba1a081a8369703c164412e2d225a70
#
_entry.id   8ba1a081a8369703c164412e2d225a70
#
_cell.length_a   1.000
_cell.length_b   1.000
_cell.length_c   1.000
_cell.angle_alpha   90.00
_cell.angle_beta   90.00
_cell.angle_gamma   90.00
#
_symmetry.space_group_name_H-M   'P 1'
#
loop_
_entity.id
_entity.type
_entity.pdbx_description
1 polymer ?
#
loop_
_entity_poly.entity_id
_entity_poly.type
_entity_poly.pdbx_seq_one_letter_code
_entity_poly.pdbx_strand_id
1 'polypeptide(L)'
;MTIICAAAFHPFPDLPVEIRSRIWDLTVEPRTIEVRVIYHQPNPAADKESDPGVQMVDWGVKQPPPTRHLRSFTPAPAQLQTCREAREHLSTHCDTRSRYEKAFSEITTTPYDGFDPVPEGDPQRKHYVWFNFDKDMLSVGDTELSDFRAGHQQAHQIRRLRLERALSNEYFSRKESLLISRLFRNVAEVHLICLEGIRSGYSITEDMEFPCGPENVYFVDPQEMGGMMMNSVDLDAMVIGEGEDLYGSEEGG
;
A
#
# COMPACT_ATOMS: atom_id res chain seq x y z
N MET A 1 34.34 23.64 -43.77
CA MET A 1 34.47 22.94 -42.49
C MET A 1 33.64 23.68 -41.50
N THR A 2 32.39 23.22 -41.28
CA THR A 2 31.41 23.91 -40.44
C THR A 2 31.66 23.44 -38.99
N ILE A 3 32.16 24.31 -38.16
CA ILE A 3 32.33 24.05 -36.72
C ILE A 3 30.92 24.05 -36.14
N ILE A 4 30.37 22.87 -35.85
CA ILE A 4 29.16 22.72 -35.02
C ILE A 4 29.59 23.11 -33.63
N CYS A 5 29.27 24.34 -33.19
CA CYS A 5 29.38 24.72 -31.81
C CYS A 5 28.47 23.76 -31.04
N ALA A 6 29.03 22.86 -30.24
CA ALA A 6 28.29 22.11 -29.27
C ALA A 6 27.55 23.11 -28.37
N ALA A 7 26.26 23.14 -28.45
CA ALA A 7 25.45 23.97 -27.57
C ALA A 7 25.81 23.59 -26.15
N ALA A 8 26.44 24.52 -25.40
CA ALA A 8 26.78 24.29 -24.02
C ALA A 8 25.48 24.09 -23.25
N PHE A 9 25.31 22.94 -22.59
CA PHE A 9 24.21 22.72 -21.68
C PHE A 9 24.34 23.69 -20.50
N HIS A 10 23.37 24.59 -20.35
CA HIS A 10 23.36 25.48 -19.23
C HIS A 10 23.24 24.68 -17.93
N PRO A 11 24.03 25.00 -16.89
CA PRO A 11 23.85 24.37 -15.58
C PRO A 11 22.40 24.50 -15.12
N PHE A 12 21.85 23.45 -14.53
CA PHE A 12 20.46 23.42 -14.08
C PHE A 12 20.04 24.65 -13.25
N PRO A 13 20.88 25.21 -12.34
CA PRO A 13 20.55 26.43 -11.57
C PRO A 13 20.33 27.68 -12.42
N ASP A 14 20.90 27.74 -13.62
CA ASP A 14 20.80 28.91 -14.52
C ASP A 14 19.54 28.87 -15.39
N LEU A 15 18.79 27.78 -15.35
CA LEU A 15 17.51 27.69 -16.03
C LEU A 15 16.45 28.58 -15.32
N PRO A 16 15.50 29.17 -16.07
CA PRO A 16 14.33 29.84 -15.48
C PRO A 16 13.60 28.91 -14.49
N VAL A 17 13.02 29.47 -13.42
CA VAL A 17 12.35 28.69 -12.39
C VAL A 17 11.20 27.84 -12.95
N GLU A 18 10.50 28.32 -13.95
CA GLU A 18 9.39 27.62 -14.61
C GLU A 18 9.88 26.34 -15.30
N ILE A 19 11.07 26.40 -15.93
CA ILE A 19 11.67 25.24 -16.57
C ILE A 19 12.17 24.23 -15.53
N ARG A 20 12.81 24.70 -14.47
CA ARG A 20 13.24 23.83 -13.37
C ARG A 20 12.04 23.13 -12.71
N SER A 21 10.97 23.87 -12.44
CA SER A 21 9.71 23.32 -11.91
C SER A 21 9.14 22.25 -12.82
N ARG A 22 9.10 22.51 -14.12
CA ARG A 22 8.62 21.54 -15.10
C ARG A 22 9.49 20.28 -15.15
N ILE A 23 10.81 20.42 -15.01
CA ILE A 23 11.72 19.28 -14.94
C ILE A 23 11.41 18.45 -13.69
N TRP A 24 11.22 19.08 -12.52
CA TRP A 24 10.85 18.36 -11.30
C TRP A 24 9.54 17.60 -11.45
N ASP A 25 8.51 18.21 -12.03
CA ASP A 25 7.23 17.55 -12.29
C ASP A 25 7.37 16.31 -13.17
N LEU A 26 8.23 16.37 -14.19
CA LEU A 26 8.50 15.27 -15.12
C LEU A 26 9.32 14.13 -14.50
N THR A 27 10.02 14.38 -13.37
CA THR A 27 10.75 13.32 -12.66
C THR A 27 9.89 12.49 -11.73
N VAL A 28 8.61 12.86 -11.56
CA VAL A 28 7.69 12.12 -10.69
C VAL A 28 7.15 10.90 -11.43
N GLU A 29 7.67 9.74 -11.09
CA GLU A 29 7.27 8.45 -11.65
C GLU A 29 6.33 7.70 -10.69
N PRO A 30 5.41 6.86 -11.19
CA PRO A 30 4.61 5.96 -10.38
C PRO A 30 5.50 4.99 -9.60
N ARG A 31 5.20 4.77 -8.32
CA ARG A 31 5.94 3.85 -7.45
C ARG A 31 4.96 2.96 -6.69
N THR A 32 5.41 1.79 -6.31
CA THR A 32 4.72 0.96 -5.32
C THR A 32 5.28 1.28 -3.95
N ILE A 33 4.43 1.78 -3.07
CA ILE A 33 4.78 2.15 -1.70
C ILE A 33 4.31 1.04 -0.77
N GLU A 34 5.26 0.34 -0.17
CA GLU A 34 4.97 -0.69 0.80
C GLU A 34 4.67 -0.08 2.16
N VAL A 35 3.52 -0.44 2.70
CA VAL A 35 3.09 -0.04 4.05
C VAL A 35 2.63 -1.28 4.80
N ARG A 36 3.19 -1.50 5.98
CA ARG A 36 2.81 -2.59 6.88
C ARG A 36 2.46 -1.98 8.23
N VAL A 37 1.47 -2.57 8.88
CA VAL A 37 1.17 -2.26 10.28
C VAL A 37 1.69 -3.40 11.14
N ILE A 38 2.59 -3.07 12.06
CA ILE A 38 3.22 -4.04 12.96
C ILE A 38 2.70 -3.78 14.37
N TYR A 39 2.32 -4.87 15.04
CA TYR A 39 1.92 -4.83 16.44
C TYR A 39 3.12 -5.14 17.32
N HIS A 40 3.44 -4.23 18.24
CA HIS A 40 4.44 -4.45 19.26
C HIS A 40 3.76 -4.74 20.59
N GLN A 41 3.91 -5.94 21.09
CA GLN A 41 3.48 -6.26 22.45
C GLN A 41 4.57 -5.79 23.42
N PRO A 42 4.26 -4.89 24.37
CA PRO A 42 5.21 -4.54 25.41
C PRO A 42 5.56 -5.81 26.20
N ASN A 43 6.84 -6.09 26.36
CA ASN A 43 7.27 -7.23 27.16
C ASN A 43 7.29 -6.83 28.64
N PRO A 44 6.34 -7.30 29.46
CA PRO A 44 6.28 -6.93 30.88
C PRO A 44 7.48 -7.43 31.69
N ALA A 45 8.30 -8.31 31.11
CA ALA A 45 9.48 -8.87 31.78
C ALA A 45 10.77 -8.06 31.56
N ALA A 46 10.78 -7.09 30.63
CA ALA A 46 12.00 -6.35 30.32
C ALA A 46 12.37 -5.29 31.38
N ASP A 47 11.39 -4.82 32.17
CA ASP A 47 11.58 -3.74 33.15
C ASP A 47 11.72 -4.25 34.61
N LYS A 48 11.67 -5.55 34.82
CA LYS A 48 11.96 -6.14 36.13
C LYS A 48 13.26 -6.87 36.03
N GLU A 49 14.31 -6.35 36.62
CA GLU A 49 15.44 -7.14 37.10
C GLU A 49 14.87 -8.23 38.04
N SER A 50 14.48 -9.35 37.46
CA SER A 50 13.88 -10.45 38.19
C SER A 50 14.95 -11.18 38.96
N ASP A 51 14.85 -11.13 40.27
CA ASP A 51 15.42 -12.08 41.22
C ASP A 51 15.06 -13.51 40.73
N PRO A 52 16.04 -14.41 40.44
CA PRO A 52 15.78 -15.70 39.79
C PRO A 52 15.01 -16.74 40.64
N GLY A 53 14.40 -16.31 41.74
CA GLY A 53 13.84 -17.23 42.74
C GLY A 53 12.31 -17.38 42.80
N VAL A 54 11.49 -16.54 42.12
CA VAL A 54 10.02 -16.60 42.28
C VAL A 54 9.32 -16.45 40.94
N GLN A 55 8.98 -17.56 40.31
CA GLN A 55 7.96 -17.58 39.24
C GLN A 55 6.55 -17.50 39.88
N MET A 56 6.11 -16.31 40.26
CA MET A 56 4.68 -16.09 40.49
C MET A 56 4.02 -15.80 39.14
N VAL A 57 3.23 -16.72 38.65
CA VAL A 57 2.30 -16.47 37.56
C VAL A 57 1.19 -15.61 38.13
N ASP A 58 1.34 -14.27 37.99
CA ASP A 58 0.33 -13.32 38.42
C ASP A 58 -0.81 -13.26 37.39
N TRP A 59 -1.89 -13.96 37.66
CA TRP A 59 -3.10 -14.03 36.85
C TRP A 59 -3.88 -12.71 36.77
N GLY A 60 -3.40 -11.64 37.42
CA GLY A 60 -4.11 -10.35 37.56
C GLY A 60 -3.48 -9.16 36.85
N VAL A 61 -2.27 -9.27 36.30
CA VAL A 61 -1.64 -8.15 35.58
C VAL A 61 -2.25 -8.04 34.19
N LYS A 62 -3.09 -7.04 33.97
CA LYS A 62 -3.55 -6.66 32.64
C LYS A 62 -2.32 -6.32 31.79
N GLN A 63 -2.04 -7.12 30.78
CA GLN A 63 -1.00 -6.78 29.82
C GLN A 63 -1.37 -5.46 29.15
N PRO A 64 -0.42 -4.52 29.01
CA PRO A 64 -0.69 -3.30 28.28
C PRO A 64 -1.10 -3.65 26.83
N PRO A 65 -2.01 -2.88 26.22
CA PRO A 65 -2.46 -3.15 24.87
C PRO A 65 -1.31 -3.05 23.88
N PRO A 66 -1.31 -3.85 22.81
CA PRO A 66 -0.29 -3.79 21.78
C PRO A 66 -0.30 -2.41 21.11
N THR A 67 0.88 -1.86 20.90
CA THR A 67 1.04 -0.61 20.14
C THR A 67 1.18 -0.92 18.66
N ARG A 68 0.54 -0.10 17.83
CA ARG A 68 0.62 -0.20 16.37
C ARG A 68 1.74 0.68 15.86
N HIS A 69 2.52 0.17 14.93
CA HIS A 69 3.58 0.92 14.26
C HIS A 69 3.45 0.79 12.75
N LEU A 70 3.43 1.95 12.09
CA LEU A 70 3.57 2.00 10.64
C LEU A 70 5.02 1.68 10.27
N ARG A 71 5.22 0.71 9.37
CA ARG A 71 6.51 0.38 8.78
C ARG A 71 6.43 0.45 7.27
N SER A 72 7.42 1.10 6.67
CA SER A 72 7.62 1.10 5.23
C SER A 72 9.09 0.91 4.93
N PHE A 73 9.39 0.08 3.95
CA PHE A 73 10.73 -0.11 3.41
C PHE A 73 10.97 0.74 2.16
N THR A 74 9.91 1.36 1.63
CA THR A 74 10.03 2.20 0.45
C THR A 74 10.77 3.49 0.80
N PRO A 75 11.90 3.78 0.15
CA PRO A 75 12.65 4.98 0.42
C PRO A 75 11.88 6.24 0.02
N ALA A 76 12.21 7.35 0.68
CA ALA A 76 11.71 8.65 0.25
C ALA A 76 12.13 8.91 -1.22
N PRO A 77 11.26 9.58 -2.02
CA PRO A 77 11.59 9.91 -3.41
C PRO A 77 12.91 10.63 -3.51
N ALA A 78 13.77 10.19 -4.44
CA ALA A 78 15.10 10.78 -4.63
C ALA A 78 15.01 12.28 -4.92
N GLN A 79 13.99 12.72 -5.63
CA GLN A 79 13.73 14.12 -5.97
C GLN A 79 13.59 15.00 -4.72
N LEU A 80 12.93 14.48 -3.69
CA LEU A 80 12.78 15.22 -2.41
C LEU A 80 14.09 15.33 -1.61
N GLN A 81 15.12 14.57 -2.01
CA GLN A 81 16.42 14.54 -1.35
C GLN A 81 17.49 15.33 -2.11
N THR A 82 17.24 15.72 -3.36
CA THR A 82 18.23 16.37 -4.22
C THR A 82 18.58 17.80 -3.76
N CYS A 83 17.58 18.66 -3.60
CA CYS A 83 17.76 20.02 -3.14
C CYS A 83 16.50 20.55 -2.45
N ARG A 84 16.63 21.71 -1.81
CA ARG A 84 15.53 22.37 -1.11
C ARG A 84 14.42 22.80 -2.09
N GLU A 85 14.80 23.36 -3.23
CA GLU A 85 13.86 23.80 -4.27
C GLU A 85 12.97 22.66 -4.75
N ALA A 86 13.57 21.51 -5.11
CA ALA A 86 12.82 20.32 -5.54
C ALA A 86 11.83 19.85 -4.46
N ARG A 87 12.28 19.82 -3.21
CA ARG A 87 11.43 19.41 -2.09
C ARG A 87 10.25 20.37 -1.88
N GLU A 88 10.51 21.69 -1.85
CA GLU A 88 9.46 22.70 -1.68
C GLU A 88 8.48 22.67 -2.86
N HIS A 89 8.99 22.56 -4.09
CA HIS A 89 8.15 22.45 -5.28
C HIS A 89 7.24 21.22 -5.21
N LEU A 90 7.83 20.02 -5.09
CA LEU A 90 7.10 18.76 -5.15
C LEU A 90 6.24 18.43 -3.91
N SER A 91 6.40 19.15 -2.81
CA SER A 91 5.56 18.97 -1.61
C SER A 91 4.51 20.07 -1.41
N THR A 92 4.65 21.23 -2.06
CA THR A 92 3.82 22.40 -1.75
C THR A 92 3.32 23.14 -2.99
N HIS A 93 4.18 23.32 -4.00
CA HIS A 93 3.91 24.27 -5.09
C HIS A 93 3.48 23.63 -6.42
N CYS A 94 3.71 22.33 -6.60
CA CYS A 94 3.28 21.63 -7.80
C CYS A 94 1.76 21.37 -7.79
N ASP A 95 1.22 21.01 -8.95
CA ASP A 95 -0.15 20.51 -9.01
C ASP A 95 -0.29 19.16 -8.27
N THR A 96 -1.52 18.72 -8.04
CA THR A 96 -1.80 17.50 -7.27
C THR A 96 -1.17 16.26 -7.89
N ARG A 97 -1.04 16.21 -9.23
CA ARG A 97 -0.52 15.04 -9.94
C ARG A 97 0.98 14.78 -9.69
N SER A 98 1.73 15.81 -9.37
CA SER A 98 3.17 15.70 -9.09
C SER A 98 3.49 15.78 -7.61
N ARG A 99 2.52 16.12 -6.77
CA ARG A 99 2.73 16.42 -5.35
C ARG A 99 2.90 15.16 -4.51
N TYR A 100 3.94 15.20 -3.66
CA TYR A 100 4.13 14.22 -2.59
C TYR A 100 3.62 14.77 -1.27
N GLU A 101 2.87 13.95 -0.55
CA GLU A 101 2.34 14.27 0.77
C GLU A 101 2.87 13.28 1.82
N LYS A 102 2.92 13.71 3.07
CA LYS A 102 3.21 12.82 4.20
C LYS A 102 1.93 12.06 4.55
N ALA A 103 1.93 10.77 4.26
CA ALA A 103 0.75 9.95 4.44
C ALA A 103 0.87 8.99 5.63
N PHE A 104 -0.29 8.59 6.17
CA PHE A 104 -0.48 7.54 7.17
C PHE A 104 0.18 7.78 8.53
N SER A 105 0.55 9.01 8.86
CA SER A 105 1.14 9.34 10.16
C SER A 105 0.20 9.10 11.35
N GLU A 106 -1.11 9.02 11.10
CA GLU A 106 -2.13 8.79 12.12
C GLU A 106 -2.21 7.33 12.59
N ILE A 107 -1.69 6.38 11.79
CA ILE A 107 -1.74 4.95 12.13
C ILE A 107 -0.84 4.62 13.33
N THR A 108 0.19 5.42 13.58
CA THR A 108 1.22 5.17 14.60
C THR A 108 0.84 5.53 16.03
N THR A 109 -0.35 6.07 16.29
CA THR A 109 -0.60 6.75 17.58
C THR A 109 -1.81 6.27 18.35
N THR A 110 -2.56 5.29 17.86
CA THR A 110 -3.72 4.82 18.61
C THR A 110 -3.39 3.55 19.40
N PRO A 111 -3.49 3.58 20.75
CA PRO A 111 -3.64 2.38 21.55
C PRO A 111 -4.87 1.60 21.03
N TYR A 112 -4.79 0.29 21.04
CA TYR A 112 -5.84 -0.58 20.49
C TYR A 112 -7.24 -0.32 21.08
N ASP A 113 -7.35 0.23 22.29
CA ASP A 113 -8.60 0.35 23.03
C ASP A 113 -9.16 1.78 23.22
N GLY A 114 -8.46 2.81 22.76
CA GLY A 114 -8.99 4.20 22.86
C GLY A 114 -9.20 4.75 24.27
N PHE A 115 -8.80 4.04 25.34
CA PHE A 115 -9.09 4.40 26.72
C PHE A 115 -7.90 4.81 27.57
N ASP A 116 -6.66 4.46 27.19
CA ASP A 116 -5.50 4.86 27.97
C ASP A 116 -4.78 6.05 27.36
N PRO A 117 -4.53 7.11 28.13
CA PRO A 117 -3.75 8.25 27.67
C PRO A 117 -2.32 7.80 27.37
N VAL A 118 -1.82 8.16 26.18
CA VAL A 118 -0.41 8.00 25.80
C VAL A 118 0.44 8.70 26.87
N PRO A 119 1.47 8.03 27.45
CA PRO A 119 2.36 8.66 28.41
C PRO A 119 2.99 9.91 27.78
N GLU A 120 2.81 11.08 28.42
CA GLU A 120 3.51 12.31 28.06
C GLU A 120 5.02 12.10 28.33
N GLY A 121 5.81 11.81 27.32
CA GLY A 121 7.26 11.75 27.53
C GLY A 121 8.08 11.18 26.40
N ASP A 122 7.52 10.39 25.52
CA ASP A 122 8.23 9.97 24.31
C ASP A 122 7.62 10.71 23.11
N PRO A 123 8.37 11.61 22.44
CA PRO A 123 7.95 12.12 21.16
C PRO A 123 8.05 10.97 20.17
N GLN A 124 7.04 10.10 20.18
CA GLN A 124 6.88 9.04 19.18
C GLN A 124 7.04 9.72 17.84
N ARG A 125 8.18 9.46 17.20
CA ARG A 125 8.45 9.96 15.86
C ARG A 125 7.29 9.53 15.00
N LYS A 126 6.43 10.46 14.62
CA LYS A 126 5.33 10.19 13.71
C LYS A 126 5.94 9.60 12.45
N HIS A 127 5.83 8.29 12.30
CA HIS A 127 6.25 7.63 11.08
C HIS A 127 5.26 8.00 10.00
N TYR A 128 5.75 8.38 8.86
CA TYR A 128 4.96 8.69 7.68
C TYR A 128 5.68 8.16 6.44
N VAL A 129 4.95 7.99 5.38
CA VAL A 129 5.51 7.72 4.06
C VAL A 129 5.27 8.89 3.13
N TRP A 130 6.20 9.15 2.21
CA TRP A 130 5.98 10.09 1.14
C TRP A 130 5.16 9.41 0.05
N PHE A 131 3.99 9.94 -0.23
CA PHE A 131 3.02 9.34 -1.13
C PHE A 131 2.48 10.36 -2.12
N ASN A 132 2.39 9.97 -3.39
CA ASN A 132 1.68 10.71 -4.42
C ASN A 132 0.35 10.00 -4.71
N PHE A 133 -0.77 10.57 -4.28
CA PHE A 133 -2.08 9.94 -4.35
C PHE A 133 -2.60 9.72 -5.78
N ASP A 134 -2.08 10.46 -6.77
CA ASP A 134 -2.47 10.30 -8.17
C ASP A 134 -1.64 9.23 -8.91
N LYS A 135 -0.39 9.00 -8.51
CA LYS A 135 0.55 8.13 -9.24
C LYS A 135 0.94 6.87 -8.50
N ASP A 136 1.17 6.96 -7.18
CA ASP A 136 1.69 5.84 -6.42
C ASP A 136 0.63 4.77 -6.15
N MET A 137 1.07 3.53 -6.05
CA MET A 137 0.26 2.37 -5.65
C MET A 137 0.56 2.04 -4.18
N LEU A 138 -0.47 1.94 -3.35
CA LEU A 138 -0.34 1.49 -1.97
C LEU A 138 -0.29 -0.04 -1.94
N SER A 139 0.81 -0.61 -1.47
CA SER A 139 0.95 -2.05 -1.22
C SER A 139 0.91 -2.32 0.28
N VAL A 140 -0.16 -2.93 0.73
CA VAL A 140 -0.33 -3.27 2.16
C VAL A 140 0.06 -4.72 2.48
N GLY A 141 0.36 -5.53 1.45
CA GLY A 141 0.71 -6.94 1.59
C GLY A 141 -0.38 -7.70 2.34
N ASP A 142 0.02 -8.41 3.40
CA ASP A 142 -0.84 -9.19 4.29
C ASP A 142 -1.47 -8.38 5.44
N THR A 143 -1.14 -7.07 5.56
CA THR A 143 -1.71 -6.20 6.60
C THR A 143 -3.24 -6.14 6.48
N GLU A 144 -3.95 -6.29 7.59
CA GLU A 144 -5.41 -6.16 7.63
C GLU A 144 -5.87 -4.75 7.28
N LEU A 145 -6.86 -4.63 6.40
CA LEU A 145 -7.41 -3.33 5.98
C LEU A 145 -8.06 -2.56 7.13
N SER A 146 -8.51 -3.27 8.17
CA SER A 146 -9.07 -2.67 9.38
C SER A 146 -8.08 -1.71 10.06
N ASP A 147 -6.78 -1.92 9.90
CA ASP A 147 -5.73 -1.08 10.48
C ASP A 147 -5.67 0.33 9.87
N PHE A 148 -6.14 0.47 8.64
CA PHE A 148 -6.20 1.75 7.95
C PHE A 148 -7.39 2.62 8.35
N ARG A 149 -8.27 2.16 9.24
CA ARG A 149 -9.43 2.95 9.71
C ARG A 149 -9.01 4.26 10.39
N ALA A 150 -7.90 4.27 11.11
CA ALA A 150 -7.38 5.49 11.74
C ALA A 150 -6.99 6.56 10.72
N GLY A 151 -6.45 6.15 9.57
CA GLY A 151 -6.06 7.03 8.46
C GLY A 151 -7.13 7.14 7.36
N HIS A 152 -8.42 6.97 7.67
CA HIS A 152 -9.48 6.85 6.66
C HIS A 152 -9.58 8.04 5.68
N GLN A 153 -9.28 9.27 6.14
CA GLN A 153 -9.33 10.44 5.25
C GLN A 153 -8.30 10.34 4.11
N GLN A 154 -7.11 9.82 4.40
CA GLN A 154 -6.07 9.60 3.38
C GLN A 154 -6.34 8.32 2.59
N ALA A 155 -6.89 7.28 3.22
CA ALA A 155 -7.29 6.06 2.53
C ALA A 155 -8.30 6.34 1.39
N HIS A 156 -9.20 7.32 1.56
CA HIS A 156 -10.12 7.73 0.50
C HIS A 156 -9.45 8.36 -0.73
N GLN A 157 -8.22 8.84 -0.61
CA GLN A 157 -7.47 9.45 -1.72
C GLN A 157 -6.71 8.40 -2.54
N ILE A 158 -6.56 7.18 -2.02
CA ILE A 158 -5.86 6.09 -2.70
C ILE A 158 -6.60 5.71 -3.97
N ARG A 159 -5.88 5.73 -5.09
CA ARG A 159 -6.37 5.33 -6.41
C ARG A 159 -5.91 3.95 -6.85
N ARG A 160 -4.76 3.49 -6.33
CA ARG A 160 -4.17 2.19 -6.67
C ARG A 160 -3.82 1.43 -5.42
N LEU A 161 -4.35 0.22 -5.31
CA LEU A 161 -4.22 -0.63 -4.12
C LEU A 161 -3.67 -2.00 -4.51
N ARG A 162 -2.72 -2.51 -3.72
CA ARG A 162 -2.15 -3.84 -3.89
C ARG A 162 -2.23 -4.60 -2.57
N LEU A 163 -2.77 -5.81 -2.63
CA LEU A 163 -3.03 -6.69 -1.49
C LEU A 163 -2.42 -8.07 -1.76
N GLU A 164 -1.97 -8.77 -0.72
CA GLU A 164 -1.56 -10.18 -0.78
C GLU A 164 -2.57 -11.00 0.01
N ARG A 165 -3.32 -11.89 -0.66
CA ARG A 165 -4.42 -12.62 -0.03
C ARG A 165 -4.51 -14.07 -0.51
N ALA A 166 -4.93 -14.95 0.42
CA ALA A 166 -5.50 -16.24 0.11
C ALA A 166 -6.98 -16.02 -0.21
N LEU A 167 -7.35 -16.09 -1.48
CA LEU A 167 -8.68 -15.70 -1.95
C LEU A 167 -9.76 -16.73 -1.60
N SER A 168 -9.37 -17.99 -1.35
CA SER A 168 -10.27 -19.03 -0.81
C SER A 168 -10.77 -18.74 0.61
N ASN A 169 -10.17 -17.73 1.30
CA ASN A 169 -10.55 -17.41 2.67
C ASN A 169 -11.85 -16.59 2.70
N GLU A 170 -12.90 -17.14 3.31
CA GLU A 170 -14.20 -16.47 3.51
C GLU A 170 -14.06 -15.11 4.24
N TYR A 171 -13.03 -14.90 5.03
CA TYR A 171 -12.78 -13.62 5.69
C TYR A 171 -12.54 -12.51 4.67
N PHE A 172 -11.77 -12.80 3.61
CA PHE A 172 -11.53 -11.83 2.54
C PHE A 172 -12.86 -11.49 1.84
N SER A 173 -13.60 -12.49 1.36
CA SER A 173 -14.84 -12.25 0.61
C SER A 173 -15.91 -11.53 1.44
N ARG A 174 -16.07 -11.90 2.72
CA ARG A 174 -17.16 -11.36 3.56
C ARG A 174 -16.84 -10.07 4.30
N LYS A 175 -15.58 -9.82 4.65
CA LYS A 175 -15.20 -8.68 5.50
C LYS A 175 -14.26 -7.69 4.83
N GLU A 176 -13.16 -8.17 4.25
CA GLU A 176 -12.16 -7.25 3.68
C GLU A 176 -12.65 -6.59 2.39
N SER A 177 -13.41 -7.29 1.54
CA SER A 177 -14.00 -6.69 0.33
C SER A 177 -14.87 -5.47 0.66
N LEU A 178 -15.70 -5.57 1.70
CA LEU A 178 -16.50 -4.45 2.20
C LEU A 178 -15.62 -3.30 2.73
N LEU A 179 -14.46 -3.61 3.31
CA LEU A 179 -13.53 -2.58 3.77
C LEU A 179 -12.86 -1.86 2.59
N ILE A 180 -12.57 -2.53 1.49
CA ILE A 180 -12.07 -1.89 0.27
C ILE A 180 -13.05 -0.80 -0.16
N SER A 181 -14.33 -1.15 -0.35
CA SER A 181 -15.37 -0.20 -0.76
C SER A 181 -15.60 0.94 0.22
N ARG A 182 -15.39 0.72 1.52
CA ARG A 182 -15.59 1.74 2.56
C ARG A 182 -14.39 2.64 2.78
N LEU A 183 -13.18 2.08 2.81
CA LEU A 183 -11.96 2.81 3.11
C LEU A 183 -11.32 3.42 1.87
N PHE A 184 -11.38 2.71 0.74
CA PHE A 184 -10.70 3.08 -0.51
C PHE A 184 -11.71 3.39 -1.63
N ARG A 185 -12.73 4.22 -1.33
CA ARG A 185 -13.85 4.47 -2.27
C ARG A 185 -13.46 5.10 -3.60
N ASN A 186 -12.31 5.74 -3.68
CA ASN A 186 -11.81 6.35 -4.92
C ASN A 186 -10.77 5.48 -5.61
N VAL A 187 -10.62 4.22 -5.18
CA VAL A 187 -9.72 3.30 -5.85
C VAL A 187 -10.18 3.08 -7.28
N ALA A 188 -9.24 3.21 -8.20
CA ALA A 188 -9.44 3.06 -9.63
C ALA A 188 -8.78 1.78 -10.18
N GLU A 189 -7.92 1.14 -9.38
CA GLU A 189 -7.18 -0.05 -9.76
C GLU A 189 -6.82 -0.87 -8.51
N VAL A 190 -7.09 -2.17 -8.53
CA VAL A 190 -6.79 -3.10 -7.44
C VAL A 190 -5.95 -4.26 -7.98
N HIS A 191 -4.81 -4.54 -7.33
CA HIS A 191 -3.98 -5.70 -7.60
C HIS A 191 -4.09 -6.69 -6.43
N LEU A 192 -4.59 -7.89 -6.71
CA LEU A 192 -4.69 -8.99 -5.76
C LEU A 192 -3.59 -10.00 -6.05
N ILE A 193 -2.60 -10.08 -5.18
CA ILE A 193 -1.55 -11.09 -5.25
C ILE A 193 -2.13 -12.39 -4.68
N CYS A 194 -2.30 -13.37 -5.56
CA CYS A 194 -2.96 -14.63 -5.24
C CYS A 194 -1.94 -15.61 -4.66
N LEU A 195 -1.96 -15.81 -3.35
CA LEU A 195 -1.03 -16.73 -2.67
C LEU A 195 -1.28 -18.20 -3.04
N GLU A 196 -2.48 -18.52 -3.53
CA GLU A 196 -2.93 -19.87 -3.90
C GLU A 196 -2.97 -20.08 -5.44
N GLY A 197 -2.38 -19.14 -6.19
CA GLY A 197 -2.42 -19.11 -7.65
C GLY A 197 -3.60 -18.31 -8.22
N ILE A 198 -3.47 -17.90 -9.48
CA ILE A 198 -4.39 -16.96 -10.14
C ILE A 198 -5.83 -17.50 -10.26
N ARG A 199 -5.99 -18.82 -10.42
CA ARG A 199 -7.30 -19.46 -10.56
C ARG A 199 -8.18 -19.33 -9.32
N SER A 200 -7.60 -19.06 -8.14
CA SER A 200 -8.36 -18.78 -6.92
C SER A 200 -9.15 -17.47 -7.00
N GLY A 201 -8.85 -16.63 -8.00
CA GLY A 201 -9.57 -15.39 -8.28
C GLY A 201 -10.83 -15.54 -9.14
N TYR A 202 -11.08 -16.74 -9.71
CA TYR A 202 -12.25 -17.01 -10.54
C TYR A 202 -13.56 -16.73 -9.79
N SER A 203 -14.49 -16.07 -10.46
CA SER A 203 -15.80 -15.66 -9.93
C SER A 203 -15.77 -14.78 -8.67
N ILE A 204 -14.59 -14.34 -8.20
CA ILE A 204 -14.51 -13.55 -6.96
C ILE A 204 -15.24 -12.21 -7.09
N THR A 205 -15.28 -11.64 -8.29
CA THR A 205 -15.95 -10.36 -8.56
C THR A 205 -17.46 -10.49 -8.73
N GLU A 206 -17.99 -11.72 -8.89
CA GLU A 206 -19.44 -11.96 -8.87
C GLU A 206 -20.03 -11.77 -7.47
N ASP A 207 -19.26 -12.14 -6.45
CA ASP A 207 -19.66 -12.04 -5.03
C ASP A 207 -19.27 -10.72 -4.38
N MET A 208 -18.43 -9.90 -5.05
CA MET A 208 -17.84 -8.69 -4.46
C MET A 208 -17.90 -7.50 -5.41
N GLU A 209 -18.36 -6.36 -4.87
CA GLU A 209 -18.34 -5.09 -5.57
C GLU A 209 -17.06 -4.32 -5.25
N PHE A 210 -16.19 -4.14 -6.25
CA PHE A 210 -15.05 -3.24 -6.17
C PHE A 210 -15.41 -1.87 -6.72
N PRO A 211 -14.96 -0.76 -6.08
CA PRO A 211 -15.27 0.59 -6.54
C PRO A 211 -14.77 0.89 -7.97
N CYS A 212 -13.73 0.20 -8.41
CA CYS A 212 -13.09 0.40 -9.72
C CYS A 212 -13.75 -0.39 -10.87
N GLY A 213 -14.73 -1.27 -10.59
CA GLY A 213 -15.25 -2.21 -11.57
C GLY A 213 -14.33 -3.42 -11.82
N PRO A 214 -14.89 -4.54 -12.33
CA PRO A 214 -14.16 -5.80 -12.48
C PRO A 214 -12.98 -5.71 -13.47
N GLU A 215 -13.08 -4.91 -14.51
CA GLU A 215 -12.02 -4.70 -15.50
C GLU A 215 -10.74 -4.07 -14.94
N ASN A 216 -10.84 -3.43 -13.77
CA ASN A 216 -9.72 -2.79 -13.08
C ASN A 216 -9.26 -3.57 -11.83
N VAL A 217 -9.75 -4.78 -11.64
CA VAL A 217 -9.27 -5.72 -10.63
C VAL A 217 -8.35 -6.73 -11.29
N TYR A 218 -7.08 -6.71 -10.91
CA TYR A 218 -6.03 -7.55 -11.48
C TYR A 218 -5.61 -8.61 -10.48
N PHE A 219 -5.60 -9.86 -10.93
CA PHE A 219 -5.03 -10.99 -10.19
C PHE A 219 -3.59 -11.20 -10.64
N VAL A 220 -2.70 -11.36 -9.69
CA VAL A 220 -1.27 -11.52 -9.93
C VAL A 220 -0.79 -12.82 -9.31
N ASP A 221 -0.21 -13.70 -10.12
CA ASP A 221 0.42 -14.93 -9.64
C ASP A 221 1.90 -14.67 -9.32
N PRO A 222 2.31 -14.74 -8.05
CA PRO A 222 3.70 -14.52 -7.68
C PRO A 222 4.61 -15.69 -8.01
N GLN A 223 4.05 -16.88 -8.33
CA GLN A 223 4.81 -18.12 -8.55
C GLN A 223 5.19 -18.31 -10.03
N GLU A 224 4.46 -17.70 -10.95
CA GLU A 224 4.82 -17.77 -12.36
C GLU A 224 6.00 -16.85 -12.70
N MET A 225 6.96 -17.40 -13.47
CA MET A 225 8.13 -16.68 -13.93
C MET A 225 7.72 -15.43 -14.73
N GLY A 226 7.97 -14.27 -14.16
CA GLY A 226 7.58 -12.99 -14.76
C GLY A 226 6.30 -12.37 -14.18
N GLY A 227 5.60 -13.08 -13.26
CA GLY A 227 4.37 -12.62 -12.64
C GLY A 227 3.21 -12.54 -13.65
N MET A 228 2.46 -13.62 -13.84
CA MET A 228 1.24 -13.55 -14.64
C MET A 228 0.28 -12.56 -13.99
N MET A 229 -0.21 -11.61 -14.78
CA MET A 229 -1.20 -10.63 -14.33
C MET A 229 -2.35 -10.60 -15.33
N MET A 230 -3.57 -10.77 -14.82
CA MET A 230 -4.78 -10.82 -15.63
C MET A 230 -5.89 -10.05 -14.89
N ASN A 231 -6.70 -9.30 -15.62
CA ASN A 231 -7.88 -8.68 -14.99
C ASN A 231 -8.96 -9.74 -14.75
N SER A 232 -9.96 -9.41 -13.92
CA SER A 232 -10.95 -10.40 -13.51
C SER A 232 -11.83 -10.87 -14.67
N VAL A 233 -12.14 -10.01 -15.62
CA VAL A 233 -12.98 -10.34 -16.79
C VAL A 233 -12.25 -11.35 -17.69
N ASP A 234 -10.98 -11.12 -17.96
CA ASP A 234 -10.17 -12.03 -18.78
C ASP A 234 -9.92 -13.36 -18.06
N LEU A 235 -9.75 -13.34 -16.73
CA LEU A 235 -9.59 -14.55 -15.93
C LEU A 235 -10.85 -15.40 -15.97
N ASP A 236 -12.01 -14.81 -15.79
CA ASP A 236 -13.31 -15.53 -15.85
C ASP A 236 -13.52 -16.13 -17.24
N ALA A 237 -13.21 -15.38 -18.30
CA ALA A 237 -13.30 -15.88 -19.68
C ALA A 237 -12.34 -17.07 -19.94
N MET A 238 -11.12 -17.01 -19.41
CA MET A 238 -10.14 -18.09 -19.53
C MET A 238 -10.63 -19.38 -18.84
N VAL A 239 -11.13 -19.28 -17.62
CA VAL A 239 -11.57 -20.46 -16.84
C VAL A 239 -12.82 -21.08 -17.44
N ILE A 240 -13.78 -20.28 -17.93
CA ILE A 240 -14.99 -20.77 -18.60
C ILE A 240 -14.61 -21.51 -19.89
N GLY A 241 -13.73 -20.92 -20.73
CA GLY A 241 -13.29 -21.55 -21.99
C GLY A 241 -12.60 -22.89 -21.77
N GLU A 242 -11.75 -23.03 -20.75
CA GLU A 242 -11.13 -24.33 -20.42
C GLU A 242 -12.16 -25.37 -19.94
N GLY A 243 -13.24 -24.91 -19.26
CA GLY A 243 -14.33 -25.79 -18.83
C GLY A 243 -15.10 -26.37 -20.03
N GLU A 244 -15.38 -25.56 -21.06
CA GLU A 244 -16.08 -26.01 -22.27
C GLU A 244 -15.26 -27.01 -23.07
N ASP A 245 -13.94 -26.85 -23.18
CA ASP A 245 -13.05 -27.78 -23.87
C ASP A 245 -12.98 -29.19 -23.21
N LEU A 246 -13.14 -29.23 -21.87
CA LEU A 246 -13.14 -30.48 -21.11
C LEU A 246 -14.43 -31.29 -21.30
N TYR A 247 -15.57 -30.64 -21.48
CA TYR A 247 -16.88 -31.30 -21.65
C TYR A 247 -17.26 -31.53 -23.12
N GLY A 248 -16.67 -30.75 -24.05
CA GLY A 248 -16.96 -30.89 -25.51
C GLY A 248 -16.34 -32.12 -26.18
N SER A 249 -15.41 -32.82 -25.51
CA SER A 249 -14.71 -33.99 -26.07
C SER A 249 -15.39 -35.34 -25.82
N GLU A 250 -16.49 -35.41 -25.06
CA GLU A 250 -17.18 -36.66 -24.73
C GLU A 250 -18.39 -36.98 -25.61
N GLU A 251 -18.86 -36.09 -26.51
CA GLU A 251 -20.04 -36.36 -27.39
C GLU A 251 -19.67 -36.86 -28.80
N GLY A 252 -18.48 -37.36 -29.04
CA GLY A 252 -17.98 -37.82 -30.35
C GLY A 252 -17.52 -39.28 -30.39
N GLY A 253 -18.19 -40.20 -29.70
CA GLY A 253 -17.84 -41.64 -29.72
C GLY A 253 -19.00 -42.54 -30.08
#